data_3b8150cdedc187db02b219c495d27678
#
_entry.id   3b8150cdedc187db02b219c495d27678
#
_cell.length_a   1.000
_cell.length_b   1.000
_cell.length_c   1.000
_cell.angle_alpha   90.00
_cell.angle_beta   90.00
_cell.angle_gamma   90.00
#
_symmetry.space_group_name_H-M   'P 1'
#
loop_
_entity.id
_entity.type
_entity.pdbx_description
1 polymer ?
#
loop_
_entity_poly.entity_id
_entity_poly.type
_entity_poly.pdbx_seq_one_letter_code
_entity_poly.pdbx_strand_id
1 'polypeptide(L)'
;DLVTQYDEAVQAFLRRELLRLLPEADFFGEEGEHPALTRPWVFVVDPIDGTTNFTRRMNYSSISVALVHNGQTEYGVVYNPYVGELFAARRGHGATLNGAPIHVSGNDVPHAIVMCGSTIYDRTYTDRNFSILRRLYDRCLDYRRFASAALDCCQIAAGRAEIFFECRLSPWDYAAGTLIAQEAGATATRLEGGPMDPLHAGSVFITNGVCHSVLSELQQ
;
A
#
# COMPACT_ATOMS: atom_id res chain seq x y z
N ASP A 1 18.62 0.60 5.76
CA ASP A 1 17.50 1.37 5.23
C ASP A 1 17.97 2.74 4.77
N LEU A 2 17.38 3.28 3.72
CA LEU A 2 17.68 4.63 3.26
C LEU A 2 16.73 5.59 3.96
N VAL A 3 17.24 6.30 4.95
CA VAL A 3 16.49 7.31 5.71
C VAL A 3 17.07 8.68 5.40
N THR A 4 16.24 9.68 5.27
CA THR A 4 16.67 11.07 5.11
C THR A 4 16.18 11.92 6.28
N GLN A 5 16.81 13.08 6.47
CA GLN A 5 16.33 14.08 7.45
C GLN A 5 14.88 14.51 7.20
N TYR A 6 14.36 14.29 5.98
CA TYR A 6 12.98 14.65 5.63
C TYR A 6 12.00 13.58 6.13
N ASP A 7 12.35 12.30 6.12
CA ASP A 7 11.52 11.22 6.67
C ASP A 7 11.26 11.47 8.15
N GLU A 8 12.33 11.73 8.93
CA GLU A 8 12.21 12.05 10.36
C GLU A 8 11.39 13.33 10.60
N ALA A 9 11.63 14.39 9.82
CA ALA A 9 10.93 15.67 9.99
C ALA A 9 9.44 15.55 9.65
N VAL A 10 9.08 14.86 8.57
CA VAL A 10 7.69 14.61 8.16
C VAL A 10 7.00 13.73 9.19
N GLN A 11 7.66 12.65 9.64
CA GLN A 11 7.09 11.79 10.67
C GLN A 11 6.83 12.54 11.98
N ALA A 12 7.78 13.35 12.45
CA ALA A 12 7.63 14.14 13.67
C ALA A 12 6.45 15.13 13.56
N PHE A 13 6.32 15.77 12.38
CA PHE A 13 5.18 16.65 12.10
C PHE A 13 3.85 15.88 12.14
N LEU A 14 3.74 14.79 11.39
CA LEU A 14 2.53 13.96 11.34
C LEU A 14 2.16 13.42 12.71
N ARG A 15 3.13 12.88 13.47
CA ARG A 15 2.89 12.38 14.83
C ARG A 15 2.27 13.46 15.72
N ARG A 16 2.83 14.67 15.72
CA ARG A 16 2.31 15.78 16.52
C ARG A 16 0.87 16.13 16.14
N GLU A 17 0.60 16.29 14.84
CA GLU A 17 -0.72 16.72 14.38
C GLU A 17 -1.77 15.61 14.51
N LEU A 18 -1.43 14.36 14.19
CA LEU A 18 -2.36 13.24 14.32
C LEU A 18 -2.73 12.95 15.79
N LEU A 19 -1.76 12.98 16.70
CA LEU A 19 -2.03 12.79 18.13
C LEU A 19 -2.76 13.99 18.77
N ARG A 20 -2.78 15.17 18.13
CA ARG A 20 -3.69 16.27 18.54
C ARG A 20 -5.13 15.99 18.15
N LEU A 21 -5.35 15.30 17.01
CA LEU A 21 -6.70 14.92 16.57
C LEU A 21 -7.26 13.75 17.39
N LEU A 22 -6.42 12.78 17.76
CA LEU A 22 -6.81 11.60 18.53
C LEU A 22 -5.75 11.27 19.59
N PRO A 23 -5.76 11.95 20.75
CA PRO A 23 -4.72 11.79 21.79
C PRO A 23 -4.65 10.39 22.41
N GLU A 24 -5.75 9.64 22.36
CA GLU A 24 -5.83 8.26 22.84
C GLU A 24 -5.29 7.21 21.88
N ALA A 25 -4.80 7.58 20.69
CA ALA A 25 -4.19 6.64 19.75
C ALA A 25 -2.72 6.36 20.08
N ASP A 26 -2.25 5.16 19.73
CA ASP A 26 -0.84 4.87 19.56
C ASP A 26 -0.38 5.36 18.18
N PHE A 27 0.94 5.55 18.02
CA PHE A 27 1.55 5.94 16.76
C PHE A 27 2.60 4.90 16.35
N PHE A 28 2.42 4.30 15.19
CA PHE A 28 3.28 3.29 14.59
C PHE A 28 3.79 3.82 13.24
N GLY A 29 4.95 4.46 13.26
CA GLY A 29 5.60 5.02 12.07
C GLY A 29 6.73 4.12 11.59
N GLU A 30 7.20 4.35 10.36
CA GLU A 30 8.35 3.65 9.80
C GLU A 30 9.63 3.96 10.57
N GLU A 31 9.82 5.23 10.96
CA GLU A 31 11.08 5.70 11.51
C GLU A 31 11.18 5.55 13.02
N GLY A 32 12.33 5.08 13.50
CA GLY A 32 12.67 5.02 14.92
C GLY A 32 12.24 3.73 15.63
N GLU A 33 11.96 3.85 16.92
CA GLU A 33 11.57 2.71 17.75
C GLU A 33 10.10 2.35 17.56
N HIS A 34 9.80 1.05 17.57
CA HIS A 34 8.45 0.52 17.49
C HIS A 34 8.01 0.01 18.87
N PRO A 35 7.43 0.87 19.72
CA PRO A 35 6.96 0.46 21.04
C PRO A 35 5.77 -0.51 20.90
N ALA A 36 5.51 -1.29 21.96
CA ALA A 36 4.33 -2.14 22.01
C ALA A 36 3.06 -1.31 21.86
N LEU A 37 2.19 -1.73 20.95
CA LEU A 37 0.87 -1.12 20.75
C LEU A 37 -0.06 -1.58 21.86
N THR A 38 -0.61 -0.65 22.62
CA THR A 38 -1.41 -0.91 23.81
C THR A 38 -2.83 -0.39 23.73
N ARG A 39 -3.09 0.50 22.76
CA ARG A 39 -4.37 1.18 22.61
C ARG A 39 -5.16 0.62 21.44
N PRO A 40 -6.50 0.69 21.48
CA PRO A 40 -7.33 0.18 20.39
C PRO A 40 -7.19 0.98 19.09
N TRP A 41 -6.86 2.26 19.18
CA TRP A 41 -6.61 3.14 18.05
C TRP A 41 -5.11 3.26 17.78
N VAL A 42 -4.71 3.09 16.54
CA VAL A 42 -3.31 3.16 16.10
C VAL A 42 -3.21 3.93 14.80
N PHE A 43 -2.43 5.00 14.76
CA PHE A 43 -1.98 5.57 13.49
C PHE A 43 -0.81 4.75 12.95
N VAL A 44 -0.92 4.30 11.71
CA VAL A 44 0.15 3.60 10.96
C VAL A 44 0.61 4.53 9.85
N VAL A 45 1.89 4.90 9.85
CA VAL A 45 2.37 6.04 9.04
C VAL A 45 3.69 5.72 8.34
N ASP A 46 3.71 5.95 7.03
CA ASP A 46 4.94 6.08 6.26
C ASP A 46 5.10 7.56 5.87
N PRO A 47 6.16 8.23 6.35
CA PRO A 47 6.39 9.64 6.05
C PRO A 47 6.78 9.88 4.59
N ILE A 48 7.51 8.96 3.96
CA ILE A 48 7.95 9.05 2.56
C ILE A 48 8.03 7.64 1.95
N ASP A 49 6.89 7.02 1.65
CA ASP A 49 6.86 5.77 0.89
C ASP A 49 7.53 5.95 -0.48
N GLY A 50 8.56 5.16 -0.73
CA GLY A 50 9.41 5.31 -1.91
C GLY A 50 10.62 6.23 -1.69
N THR A 51 11.31 6.16 -0.54
CA THR A 51 12.48 6.98 -0.18
C THR A 51 13.58 6.94 -1.24
N THR A 52 13.81 5.80 -1.90
CA THR A 52 14.75 5.70 -3.02
C THR A 52 14.34 6.62 -4.18
N ASN A 53 13.05 6.65 -4.54
CA ASN A 53 12.54 7.54 -5.58
C ASN A 53 12.68 9.01 -5.17
N PHE A 54 12.37 9.32 -3.92
CA PHE A 54 12.50 10.66 -3.35
C PHE A 54 13.95 11.16 -3.46
N THR A 55 14.92 10.37 -2.99
CA THR A 55 16.34 10.76 -3.01
C THR A 55 16.90 10.87 -4.42
N ARG A 56 16.35 10.09 -5.37
CA ARG A 56 16.74 10.14 -6.79
C ARG A 56 15.93 11.13 -7.62
N ARG A 57 14.99 11.88 -6.99
CA ARG A 57 14.10 12.86 -7.65
C ARG A 57 13.31 12.26 -8.81
N MET A 58 12.83 11.03 -8.61
CA MET A 58 12.03 10.33 -9.62
C MET A 58 10.55 10.75 -9.62
N ASN A 59 10.17 11.64 -8.70
CA ASN A 59 8.82 12.22 -8.57
C ASN A 59 7.70 11.18 -8.40
N TYR A 60 8.00 10.07 -7.73
CA TYR A 60 7.04 9.01 -7.41
C TYR A 60 7.31 8.50 -5.99
N SER A 61 6.81 9.22 -5.02
CA SER A 61 6.78 8.85 -3.61
C SER A 61 5.56 9.49 -2.95
N SER A 62 5.16 9.00 -1.80
CA SER A 62 3.94 9.44 -1.14
C SER A 62 4.08 9.54 0.37
N ILE A 63 3.12 10.22 0.99
CA ILE A 63 2.84 10.15 2.41
C ILE A 63 1.67 9.18 2.59
N SER A 64 1.82 8.16 3.44
CA SER A 64 0.80 7.17 3.72
C SER A 64 0.40 7.21 5.19
N VAL A 65 -0.90 7.36 5.46
CA VAL A 65 -1.47 7.41 6.82
C VAL A 65 -2.70 6.51 6.89
N ALA A 66 -2.66 5.52 7.77
CA ALA A 66 -3.82 4.74 8.15
C ALA A 66 -4.20 4.99 9.61
N LEU A 67 -5.49 4.97 9.92
CA LEU A 67 -5.99 4.86 11.28
C LEU A 67 -6.65 3.50 11.45
N VAL A 68 -6.08 2.70 12.34
CA VAL A 68 -6.51 1.34 12.66
C VAL A 68 -7.26 1.34 13.99
N HIS A 69 -8.38 0.62 14.06
CA HIS A 69 -9.14 0.41 15.30
C HIS A 69 -9.35 -1.09 15.52
N ASN A 70 -8.87 -1.61 16.66
CA ASN A 70 -8.97 -3.04 17.00
C ASN A 70 -8.52 -3.97 15.85
N GLY A 71 -7.39 -3.65 15.20
CA GLY A 71 -6.83 -4.43 14.10
C GLY A 71 -7.52 -4.27 12.75
N GLN A 72 -8.45 -3.32 12.59
CA GLN A 72 -9.10 -2.99 11.32
C GLN A 72 -8.78 -1.56 10.90
N THR A 73 -8.36 -1.36 9.67
CA THR A 73 -8.14 -0.01 9.12
C THR A 73 -9.49 0.67 8.90
N GLU A 74 -9.71 1.80 9.57
CA GLU A 74 -10.95 2.59 9.50
C GLU A 74 -10.83 3.76 8.54
N TYR A 75 -9.65 4.36 8.46
CA TYR A 75 -9.34 5.46 7.54
C TYR A 75 -8.00 5.21 6.86
N GLY A 76 -7.91 5.54 5.59
CA GLY A 76 -6.68 5.51 4.81
C GLY A 76 -6.54 6.78 3.99
N VAL A 77 -5.35 7.36 4.01
CA VAL A 77 -4.98 8.53 3.19
C VAL A 77 -3.60 8.28 2.60
N VAL A 78 -3.49 8.46 1.28
CA VAL A 78 -2.21 8.44 0.56
C VAL A 78 -2.12 9.69 -0.31
N TYR A 79 -1.03 10.44 -0.14
CA TYR A 79 -0.84 11.69 -0.87
C TYR A 79 0.43 11.67 -1.71
N ASN A 80 0.26 11.88 -3.01
CA ASN A 80 1.36 12.09 -3.96
C ASN A 80 1.56 13.60 -4.17
N PRO A 81 2.61 14.22 -3.60
CA PRO A 81 2.82 15.66 -3.66
C PRO A 81 3.26 16.16 -5.04
N TYR A 82 3.80 15.30 -5.89
CA TYR A 82 4.34 15.70 -7.20
C TYR A 82 3.26 16.03 -8.22
N VAL A 83 2.12 15.36 -8.11
CA VAL A 83 0.98 15.55 -9.03
C VAL A 83 -0.28 16.04 -8.31
N GLY A 84 -0.20 16.25 -6.98
CA GLY A 84 -1.32 16.73 -6.19
C GLY A 84 -2.47 15.73 -6.08
N GLU A 85 -2.20 14.43 -6.11
CA GLU A 85 -3.19 13.38 -5.95
C GLU A 85 -3.34 12.98 -4.47
N LEU A 86 -4.52 13.22 -3.92
CA LEU A 86 -4.91 12.82 -2.58
C LEU A 86 -5.95 11.68 -2.69
N PHE A 87 -5.50 10.47 -2.38
CA PHE A 87 -6.37 9.32 -2.24
C PHE A 87 -6.85 9.20 -0.80
N ALA A 88 -8.14 8.97 -0.60
CA ALA A 88 -8.71 8.83 0.72
C ALA A 88 -9.87 7.83 0.73
N ALA A 89 -9.97 7.08 1.83
CA ALA A 89 -11.11 6.21 2.09
C ALA A 89 -11.45 6.19 3.59
N ARG A 90 -12.73 5.99 3.85
CA ARG A 90 -13.24 5.57 5.15
C ARG A 90 -13.98 4.24 4.95
N ARG A 91 -13.78 3.30 5.86
CA ARG A 91 -14.42 1.98 5.81
C ARG A 91 -15.93 2.10 5.64
N GLY A 92 -16.48 1.40 4.62
CA GLY A 92 -17.90 1.39 4.28
C GLY A 92 -18.44 2.65 3.58
N HIS A 93 -17.56 3.57 3.15
CA HIS A 93 -17.98 4.84 2.53
C HIS A 93 -17.41 5.07 1.12
N GLY A 94 -16.69 4.10 0.57
CA GLY A 94 -16.02 4.21 -0.72
C GLY A 94 -14.70 4.97 -0.66
N ALA A 95 -14.01 4.99 -1.81
CA ALA A 95 -12.73 5.67 -1.98
C ALA A 95 -12.84 6.88 -2.90
N THR A 96 -11.97 7.86 -2.69
CA THR A 96 -11.93 9.08 -3.50
C THR A 96 -10.50 9.44 -3.92
N LEU A 97 -10.38 10.09 -5.07
CA LEU A 97 -9.20 10.81 -5.53
C LEU A 97 -9.56 12.29 -5.63
N ASN A 98 -8.89 13.14 -4.85
CA ASN A 98 -9.17 14.58 -4.75
C ASN A 98 -10.66 14.87 -4.50
N GLY A 99 -11.32 14.04 -3.68
CA GLY A 99 -12.74 14.14 -3.34
C GLY A 99 -13.71 13.57 -4.39
N ALA A 100 -13.25 13.18 -5.58
CA ALA A 100 -14.08 12.51 -6.57
C ALA A 100 -14.07 10.99 -6.33
N PRO A 101 -15.23 10.29 -6.38
CA PRO A 101 -15.29 8.84 -6.24
C PRO A 101 -14.43 8.12 -7.29
N ILE A 102 -13.74 7.05 -6.86
CA ILE A 102 -12.95 6.18 -7.74
C ILE A 102 -13.37 4.72 -7.58
N HIS A 103 -13.14 3.95 -8.64
CA HIS A 103 -13.42 2.52 -8.69
C HIS A 103 -12.33 1.78 -9.44
N VAL A 104 -12.15 0.51 -9.11
CA VAL A 104 -11.27 -0.41 -9.85
C VAL A 104 -11.74 -0.59 -11.28
N SER A 105 -10.85 -1.03 -12.18
CA SER A 105 -11.20 -1.38 -13.57
C SER A 105 -11.96 -2.70 -13.66
N GLY A 106 -12.57 -2.96 -14.81
CA GLY A 106 -13.19 -4.24 -15.13
C GLY A 106 -12.35 -5.15 -16.04
N ASN A 107 -11.08 -4.81 -16.27
CA ASN A 107 -10.21 -5.57 -17.17
C ASN A 107 -9.88 -6.96 -16.62
N ASP A 108 -9.76 -7.93 -17.51
CA ASP A 108 -9.30 -9.28 -17.22
C ASP A 108 -7.76 -9.40 -17.33
N VAL A 109 -7.22 -10.57 -17.02
CA VAL A 109 -5.76 -10.80 -16.96
C VAL A 109 -5.04 -10.47 -18.28
N PRO A 110 -5.53 -10.83 -19.47
CA PRO A 110 -4.88 -10.45 -20.74
C PRO A 110 -4.77 -8.95 -20.98
N HIS A 111 -5.62 -8.15 -20.37
CA HIS A 111 -5.63 -6.70 -20.48
C HIS A 111 -5.07 -5.99 -19.24
N ALA A 112 -4.54 -6.76 -18.29
CA ALA A 112 -4.07 -6.26 -17.01
C ALA A 112 -2.71 -5.58 -17.10
N ILE A 113 -2.57 -4.45 -16.42
CA ILE A 113 -1.29 -3.91 -15.98
C ILE A 113 -0.98 -4.51 -14.61
N VAL A 114 0.17 -5.18 -14.49
CA VAL A 114 0.67 -5.74 -13.24
C VAL A 114 1.65 -4.76 -12.61
N MET A 115 1.41 -4.41 -11.36
CA MET A 115 2.37 -3.65 -10.54
C MET A 115 3.04 -4.59 -9.55
N CYS A 116 4.34 -4.43 -9.33
CA CYS A 116 5.08 -5.31 -8.44
C CYS A 116 6.15 -4.56 -7.67
N GLY A 117 6.32 -4.96 -6.43
CA GLY A 117 7.50 -4.61 -5.66
C GLY A 117 8.64 -5.59 -5.88
N SER A 118 9.74 -5.40 -5.24
CA SER A 118 10.92 -6.27 -5.36
C SER A 118 11.52 -6.67 -4.01
N THR A 119 10.85 -6.32 -2.92
CA THR A 119 11.26 -6.68 -1.54
C THR A 119 12.76 -6.46 -1.33
N ILE A 120 13.22 -5.22 -1.64
CA ILE A 120 14.67 -4.89 -1.73
C ILE A 120 15.43 -5.08 -0.42
N TYR A 121 14.74 -5.01 0.71
CA TYR A 121 15.32 -5.14 2.05
C TYR A 121 15.48 -6.61 2.51
N ASP A 122 14.83 -7.56 1.81
CA ASP A 122 14.96 -8.99 2.08
C ASP A 122 15.11 -9.80 0.78
N ARG A 123 16.35 -10.05 0.42
CA ARG A 123 16.70 -10.75 -0.82
C ARG A 123 16.33 -12.23 -0.84
N THR A 124 15.91 -12.80 0.28
CA THR A 124 15.44 -14.20 0.33
C THR A 124 14.17 -14.40 -0.49
N TYR A 125 13.39 -13.32 -0.73
CA TYR A 125 12.20 -13.33 -1.59
C TYR A 125 12.46 -13.12 -3.07
N THR A 126 13.72 -12.92 -3.50
CA THR A 126 14.05 -12.55 -4.88
C THR A 126 13.49 -13.56 -5.89
N ASP A 127 13.82 -14.84 -5.74
CA ASP A 127 13.38 -15.88 -6.68
C ASP A 127 11.86 -16.02 -6.72
N ARG A 128 11.20 -15.97 -5.55
CA ARG A 128 9.74 -16.01 -5.48
C ARG A 128 9.11 -14.83 -6.21
N ASN A 129 9.62 -13.63 -5.97
CA ASN A 129 9.09 -12.40 -6.55
C ASN A 129 9.18 -12.40 -8.08
N PHE A 130 10.36 -12.76 -8.61
CA PHE A 130 10.55 -12.85 -10.06
C PHE A 130 9.82 -14.03 -10.69
N SER A 131 9.66 -15.15 -9.98
CA SER A 131 8.83 -16.27 -10.43
C SER A 131 7.37 -15.87 -10.61
N ILE A 132 6.79 -15.18 -9.61
CA ILE A 132 5.42 -14.67 -9.70
C ILE A 132 5.29 -13.67 -10.86
N LEU A 133 6.21 -12.70 -10.95
CA LEU A 133 6.21 -11.73 -12.04
C LEU A 133 6.28 -12.40 -13.42
N ARG A 134 7.16 -13.40 -13.59
CA ARG A 134 7.31 -14.14 -14.85
C ARG A 134 6.00 -14.82 -15.25
N ARG A 135 5.32 -15.48 -14.32
CA ARG A 135 4.06 -16.19 -14.58
C ARG A 135 2.92 -15.23 -14.94
N LEU A 136 2.89 -14.05 -14.35
CA LEU A 136 1.92 -13.00 -14.69
C LEU A 136 2.25 -12.34 -16.02
N TYR A 137 3.53 -12.05 -16.28
CA TYR A 137 3.99 -11.37 -17.49
C TYR A 137 3.64 -12.14 -18.77
N ASP A 138 3.70 -13.47 -18.76
CA ASP A 138 3.34 -14.29 -19.92
C ASP A 138 1.83 -14.22 -20.28
N ARG A 139 1.02 -13.58 -19.43
CA ARG A 139 -0.45 -13.57 -19.53
C ARG A 139 -1.08 -12.17 -19.50
N CYS A 140 -0.37 -11.19 -18.95
CA CYS A 140 -0.86 -9.82 -18.80
C CYS A 140 -0.48 -8.95 -20.01
N LEU A 141 -1.03 -7.74 -20.07
CA LEU A 141 -0.69 -6.76 -21.08
C LEU A 141 0.72 -6.21 -20.90
N ASP A 142 1.07 -5.84 -19.65
CA ASP A 142 2.38 -5.28 -19.32
C ASP A 142 2.58 -5.21 -17.80
N TYR A 143 3.79 -4.88 -17.34
CA TYR A 143 4.07 -4.69 -15.93
C TYR A 143 4.73 -3.34 -15.63
N ARG A 144 4.60 -2.88 -14.39
CA ARG A 144 5.26 -1.67 -13.89
C ARG A 144 5.87 -1.93 -12.52
N ARG A 145 7.02 -1.32 -12.26
CA ARG A 145 7.65 -1.29 -10.95
C ARG A 145 7.99 0.16 -10.60
N PHE A 146 7.13 0.81 -9.85
CA PHE A 146 7.30 2.24 -9.50
C PHE A 146 7.93 2.45 -8.12
N ALA A 147 7.89 1.47 -7.24
CA ALA A 147 8.54 1.48 -5.93
C ALA A 147 7.99 2.53 -4.94
N SER A 148 6.69 2.65 -4.87
CA SER A 148 5.92 3.29 -3.81
C SER A 148 4.70 2.41 -3.60
N ALA A 149 4.74 1.56 -2.57
CA ALA A 149 3.73 0.50 -2.39
C ALA A 149 2.35 1.09 -2.10
N ALA A 150 2.28 2.17 -1.32
CA ALA A 150 1.03 2.87 -1.05
C ALA A 150 0.41 3.45 -2.33
N LEU A 151 1.23 4.06 -3.22
CA LEU A 151 0.74 4.53 -4.52
C LEU A 151 0.36 3.37 -5.43
N ASP A 152 1.11 2.26 -5.43
CA ASP A 152 0.80 1.10 -6.25
C ASP A 152 -0.59 0.52 -5.88
N CYS A 153 -0.95 0.46 -4.59
CA CYS A 153 -2.31 0.16 -4.14
C CYS A 153 -3.34 1.18 -4.69
N CYS A 154 -3.00 2.47 -4.68
CA CYS A 154 -3.88 3.53 -5.16
C CYS A 154 -4.08 3.49 -6.68
N GLN A 155 -3.10 3.01 -7.47
CA GLN A 155 -3.30 2.81 -8.90
C GLN A 155 -4.35 1.73 -9.18
N ILE A 156 -4.38 0.64 -8.38
CA ILE A 156 -5.45 -0.35 -8.46
C ILE A 156 -6.80 0.29 -8.13
N ALA A 157 -6.87 1.05 -7.03
CA ALA A 157 -8.09 1.73 -6.60
C ALA A 157 -8.66 2.69 -7.67
N ALA A 158 -7.79 3.37 -8.40
CA ALA A 158 -8.17 4.31 -9.47
C ALA A 158 -8.45 3.63 -10.82
N GLY A 159 -8.40 2.29 -10.91
CA GLY A 159 -8.63 1.53 -12.15
C GLY A 159 -7.53 1.73 -13.19
N ARG A 160 -6.32 2.11 -12.79
CA ARG A 160 -5.18 2.37 -13.68
C ARG A 160 -4.27 1.15 -13.82
N ALA A 161 -4.42 0.17 -12.95
CA ALA A 161 -3.77 -1.13 -12.97
C ALA A 161 -4.71 -2.17 -12.34
N GLU A 162 -4.45 -3.47 -12.57
CA GLU A 162 -5.36 -4.54 -12.19
C GLU A 162 -4.82 -5.46 -11.11
N ILE A 163 -3.50 -5.59 -11.02
CA ILE A 163 -2.83 -6.48 -10.06
C ILE A 163 -1.66 -5.74 -9.42
N PHE A 164 -1.59 -5.76 -8.10
CA PHE A 164 -0.39 -5.38 -7.35
C PHE A 164 0.01 -6.52 -6.43
N PHE A 165 1.31 -6.85 -6.41
CA PHE A 165 1.84 -7.82 -5.47
C PHE A 165 3.23 -7.45 -4.97
N GLU A 166 3.50 -7.84 -3.72
CA GLU A 166 4.83 -7.87 -3.14
C GLU A 166 4.95 -8.98 -2.11
N CYS A 167 6.10 -9.64 -2.06
CA CYS A 167 6.30 -10.81 -1.20
C CYS A 167 6.41 -10.46 0.28
N ARG A 168 6.80 -9.23 0.60
CA ARG A 168 6.88 -8.74 1.98
C ARG A 168 6.88 -7.22 2.01
N LEU A 169 5.96 -6.65 2.74
CA LEU A 169 5.84 -5.23 3.07
C LEU A 169 5.66 -5.04 4.57
N SER A 170 6.04 -3.88 5.06
CA SER A 170 5.73 -3.43 6.41
C SER A 170 4.32 -2.84 6.49
N PRO A 171 3.71 -2.72 7.68
CA PRO A 171 2.36 -2.20 7.82
C PRO A 171 2.13 -0.81 7.22
N TRP A 172 3.09 0.09 7.38
CA TRP A 172 3.01 1.46 6.90
C TRP A 172 3.00 1.57 5.37
N ASP A 173 3.62 0.60 4.65
CA ASP A 173 3.66 0.55 3.19
C ASP A 173 2.27 0.30 2.58
N TYR A 174 1.38 -0.44 3.28
CA TYR A 174 0.16 -0.94 2.65
C TYR A 174 -1.15 -0.71 3.42
N ALA A 175 -1.13 -0.41 4.73
CA ALA A 175 -2.35 -0.35 5.52
C ALA A 175 -3.38 0.66 4.99
N ALA A 176 -2.93 1.87 4.61
CA ALA A 176 -3.78 2.90 4.02
C ALA A 176 -4.21 2.53 2.61
N GLY A 177 -3.24 2.19 1.74
CA GLY A 177 -3.48 1.86 0.34
C GLY A 177 -4.42 0.66 0.16
N THR A 178 -4.31 -0.35 1.03
CA THR A 178 -5.21 -1.52 1.02
C THR A 178 -6.66 -1.13 1.30
N LEU A 179 -6.93 -0.29 2.30
CA LEU A 179 -8.29 0.19 2.57
C LEU A 179 -8.82 0.97 1.37
N ILE A 180 -8.02 1.89 0.81
CA ILE A 180 -8.42 2.70 -0.35
C ILE A 180 -8.78 1.77 -1.54
N ALA A 181 -7.96 0.74 -1.79
CA ALA A 181 -8.24 -0.21 -2.85
C ALA A 181 -9.52 -1.02 -2.58
N GLN A 182 -9.71 -1.53 -1.36
CA GLN A 182 -10.92 -2.28 -0.99
C GLN A 182 -12.18 -1.43 -1.11
N GLU A 183 -12.16 -0.19 -0.66
CA GLU A 183 -13.28 0.74 -0.74
C GLU A 183 -13.58 1.17 -2.20
N ALA A 184 -12.61 1.05 -3.10
CA ALA A 184 -12.80 1.22 -4.54
C ALA A 184 -13.32 -0.06 -5.24
N GLY A 185 -13.48 -1.19 -4.52
CA GLY A 185 -13.97 -2.46 -5.03
C GLY A 185 -12.89 -3.51 -5.31
N ALA A 186 -11.65 -3.29 -4.89
CA ALA A 186 -10.57 -4.26 -5.02
C ALA A 186 -10.74 -5.46 -4.06
N THR A 187 -10.18 -6.58 -4.46
CA THR A 187 -9.95 -7.73 -3.57
C THR A 187 -8.49 -7.73 -3.10
N ALA A 188 -8.29 -7.75 -1.79
CA ALA A 188 -6.97 -7.72 -1.17
C ALA A 188 -6.77 -8.90 -0.23
N THR A 189 -5.70 -9.67 -0.45
CA THR A 189 -5.31 -10.83 0.36
C THR A 189 -3.80 -10.88 0.51
N ARG A 190 -3.30 -11.81 1.32
CA ARG A 190 -1.91 -12.24 1.25
C ARG A 190 -1.67 -13.11 0.01
N LEU A 191 -0.44 -13.23 -0.45
CA LEU A 191 -0.05 -14.18 -1.52
C LEU A 191 -0.31 -15.65 -1.13
N GLU A 192 -0.27 -15.95 0.16
CA GLU A 192 -0.61 -17.26 0.71
C GLU A 192 -2.13 -17.48 0.84
N GLY A 193 -2.91 -16.46 0.52
CA GLY A 193 -4.34 -16.40 0.81
C GLY A 193 -4.63 -15.88 2.23
N GLY A 194 -5.90 -15.64 2.50
CA GLY A 194 -6.35 -15.12 3.79
C GLY A 194 -6.22 -13.59 3.94
N PRO A 195 -6.66 -13.04 5.07
CA PRO A 195 -6.74 -11.61 5.29
C PRO A 195 -5.36 -10.98 5.49
N MET A 196 -5.26 -9.72 5.15
CA MET A 196 -4.12 -8.86 5.48
C MET A 196 -4.27 -8.31 6.89
N ASP A 197 -3.15 -8.10 7.57
CA ASP A 197 -3.12 -7.57 8.94
C ASP A 197 -2.44 -6.19 8.91
N PRO A 198 -3.16 -5.09 9.18
CA PRO A 198 -2.64 -3.74 9.03
C PRO A 198 -1.58 -3.35 10.08
N LEU A 199 -1.25 -4.23 11.02
CA LEU A 199 -0.28 -4.00 12.08
C LEU A 199 0.95 -4.92 12.01
N HIS A 200 0.96 -5.90 11.08
CA HIS A 200 2.05 -6.86 10.95
C HIS A 200 2.54 -6.96 9.51
N ALA A 201 3.87 -7.04 9.34
CA ALA A 201 4.47 -7.24 8.04
C ALA A 201 3.98 -8.53 7.36
N GLY A 202 3.81 -8.48 6.04
CA GLY A 202 3.33 -9.63 5.27
C GLY A 202 3.40 -9.45 3.78
N SER A 203 3.03 -10.49 3.06
CA SER A 203 2.85 -10.42 1.61
C SER A 203 1.55 -9.70 1.25
N VAL A 204 1.52 -9.10 0.08
CA VAL A 204 0.39 -8.32 -0.43
C VAL A 204 0.01 -8.81 -1.82
N PHE A 205 -1.28 -9.04 -2.04
CA PHE A 205 -1.86 -9.33 -3.34
C PHE A 205 -3.20 -8.60 -3.47
N ILE A 206 -3.20 -7.52 -4.25
CA ILE A 206 -4.38 -6.66 -4.46
C ILE A 206 -4.74 -6.71 -5.93
N THR A 207 -6.01 -6.89 -6.23
CA THR A 207 -6.50 -6.92 -7.61
C THR A 207 -7.81 -6.15 -7.76
N ASN A 208 -8.20 -5.88 -8.99
CA ASN A 208 -9.53 -5.33 -9.33
C ASN A 208 -10.70 -6.30 -9.08
N GLY A 209 -10.46 -7.44 -8.42
CA GLY A 209 -11.46 -8.49 -8.19
C GLY A 209 -11.58 -9.48 -9.36
N VAL A 210 -11.71 -9.01 -10.58
CA VAL A 210 -11.76 -9.85 -11.80
C VAL A 210 -10.51 -10.71 -11.94
N CYS A 211 -9.34 -10.12 -11.70
CA CYS A 211 -8.04 -10.80 -11.81
C CYS A 211 -7.67 -11.67 -10.59
N HIS A 212 -8.48 -11.68 -9.51
CA HIS A 212 -8.06 -12.33 -8.25
C HIS A 212 -7.92 -13.85 -8.35
N SER A 213 -8.64 -14.48 -9.26
CA SER A 213 -8.58 -15.93 -9.48
C SER A 213 -7.18 -16.47 -9.83
N VAL A 214 -6.27 -15.63 -10.37
CA VAL A 214 -4.90 -16.06 -10.66
C VAL A 214 -4.10 -16.42 -9.42
N LEU A 215 -4.52 -15.97 -8.22
CA LEU A 215 -3.81 -16.28 -6.97
C LEU A 215 -3.64 -17.78 -6.74
N SER A 216 -4.69 -18.58 -7.00
CA SER A 216 -4.64 -20.03 -6.83
C SER A 216 -3.60 -20.71 -7.71
N GLU A 217 -3.27 -20.11 -8.85
CA GLU A 217 -2.25 -20.61 -9.74
C GLU A 217 -0.85 -20.19 -9.27
N LEU A 218 -0.72 -18.97 -8.69
CA LEU A 218 0.56 -18.46 -8.19
C LEU A 218 1.05 -19.17 -6.92
N GLN A 219 0.17 -19.87 -6.22
CA GLN A 219 0.47 -20.64 -5.01
C GLN A 219 1.03 -22.06 -5.30
N GLN A 220 0.96 -22.52 -6.54
CA GLN A 220 1.52 -23.80 -7.00
C GLN A 220 3.01 -23.64 -7.39
#